data_dc14d04418760f1fd5709d8cd562edca
#
_entry.id   dc14d04418760f1fd5709d8cd562edca
#
_cell.length_a   1.000
_cell.length_b   1.000
_cell.length_c   1.000
_cell.angle_alpha   90.00
_cell.angle_beta   90.00
_cell.angle_gamma   90.00
#
_symmetry.space_group_name_H-M   'P 1'
#
loop_
_entity.id
_entity.type
_entity.pdbx_description
1 polymer ?
#
loop_
_entity_poly.entity_id
_entity_poly.type
_entity_poly.pdbx_seq_one_letter_code
_entity_poly.pdbx_strand_id
1 'polypeptide(L)'
;KSNYSNEVNEKIRSVEELEVYQNEGLVESTVNDRTVLKDTSINPDLIDEKGRTNLERMEKGLAPIDENGKPYNLHHIGQNADSPLAELKDGVHKKNDAILHDKSKPTEVHGENSSVNWDKERSEHWKARAEEIKAQQNKGV
;
A
#
# COMPACT_ATOMS: atom_id res chain seq x y z
N LYS A 1 11.05 -2.31 -19.15
CA LYS A 1 9.86 -1.48 -19.21
C LYS A 1 8.80 -1.97 -18.26
N SER A 2 8.03 -1.05 -17.74
CA SER A 2 6.99 -1.33 -16.78
C SER A 2 5.65 -1.63 -17.46
N ASN A 3 4.88 -2.54 -16.87
CA ASN A 3 3.50 -2.79 -17.27
C ASN A 3 2.51 -1.83 -16.58
N TYR A 4 3.03 -0.92 -15.75
CA TYR A 4 2.20 0.05 -15.06
C TYR A 4 1.81 1.19 -16.01
N SER A 5 0.74 1.91 -15.64
CA SER A 5 0.25 3.03 -16.44
C SER A 5 1.25 4.20 -16.44
N ASN A 6 1.02 5.14 -17.37
CA ASN A 6 1.83 6.37 -17.42
C ASN A 6 1.73 7.16 -16.11
N GLU A 7 0.54 7.17 -15.49
CA GLU A 7 0.35 7.85 -14.21
C GLU A 7 1.32 7.32 -13.15
N VAL A 8 1.44 6.00 -13.04
CA VAL A 8 2.35 5.38 -12.08
C VAL A 8 3.80 5.61 -12.49
N ASN A 9 4.13 5.36 -13.77
CA ASN A 9 5.49 5.48 -14.26
C ASN A 9 6.07 6.88 -14.10
N GLU A 10 5.25 7.91 -14.26
CA GLU A 10 5.68 9.29 -14.09
C GLU A 10 6.12 9.62 -12.67
N LYS A 11 5.60 8.90 -11.69
CA LYS A 11 5.93 9.12 -10.28
C LYS A 11 7.11 8.28 -9.80
N ILE A 12 7.49 7.25 -10.56
CA ILE A 12 8.65 6.40 -10.21
C ILE A 12 9.92 7.10 -10.65
N ARG A 13 10.85 7.30 -9.71
CA ARG A 13 12.06 8.10 -9.93
C ARG A 13 13.24 7.33 -10.53
N SER A 14 13.25 6.01 -10.38
CA SER A 14 14.42 5.22 -10.79
C SER A 14 14.02 3.81 -11.18
N VAL A 15 14.92 3.14 -11.90
CA VAL A 15 14.75 1.73 -12.23
C VAL A 15 14.73 0.89 -10.95
N GLU A 16 15.56 1.26 -9.98
CA GLU A 16 15.61 0.56 -8.69
C GLU A 16 14.29 0.63 -7.96
N GLU A 17 13.63 1.78 -7.97
CA GLU A 17 12.30 1.93 -7.37
C GLU A 17 11.28 1.03 -8.07
N LEU A 18 11.28 1.04 -9.41
CA LEU A 18 10.40 0.18 -10.20
C LEU A 18 10.62 -1.30 -9.85
N GLU A 19 11.88 -1.72 -9.72
CA GLU A 19 12.21 -3.09 -9.40
C GLU A 19 11.67 -3.51 -8.03
N VAL A 20 11.64 -2.60 -7.05
CA VAL A 20 11.06 -2.91 -5.74
C VAL A 20 9.59 -3.35 -5.92
N TYR A 21 8.82 -2.56 -6.65
CA TYR A 21 7.40 -2.87 -6.86
C TYR A 21 7.20 -4.16 -7.67
N GLN A 22 8.00 -4.36 -8.70
CA GLN A 22 7.89 -5.54 -9.54
C GLN A 22 8.31 -6.81 -8.79
N ASN A 23 9.35 -6.73 -7.97
CA ASN A 23 9.81 -7.88 -7.18
C ASN A 23 8.79 -8.29 -6.13
N GLU A 24 8.00 -7.34 -5.63
CA GLU A 24 6.92 -7.65 -4.70
C GLU A 24 5.64 -8.11 -5.40
N GLY A 25 5.65 -8.14 -6.74
CA GLY A 25 4.52 -8.60 -7.53
C GLY A 25 3.30 -7.69 -7.45
N LEU A 26 3.51 -6.39 -7.22
CA LEU A 26 2.40 -5.46 -7.05
C LEU A 26 1.65 -5.26 -8.36
N VAL A 27 0.33 -5.20 -8.28
CA VAL A 27 -0.59 -5.06 -9.41
C VAL A 27 -1.31 -3.73 -9.35
N GLU A 28 -1.33 -3.01 -10.45
CA GLU A 28 -2.05 -1.73 -10.52
C GLU A 28 -3.55 -1.95 -10.51
N SER A 29 -4.25 -1.17 -9.69
CA SER A 29 -5.70 -1.25 -9.56
C SER A 29 -6.23 0.11 -9.08
N THR A 30 -7.54 0.20 -8.89
CA THR A 30 -8.18 1.39 -8.33
C THR A 30 -8.84 1.01 -7.02
N VAL A 31 -8.55 1.76 -5.97
CA VAL A 31 -9.16 1.59 -4.65
C VAL A 31 -9.61 2.98 -4.18
N ASN A 32 -10.90 3.14 -3.89
CA ASN A 32 -11.48 4.43 -3.50
C ASN A 32 -11.16 5.53 -4.51
N ASP A 33 -11.32 5.23 -5.80
CA ASP A 33 -11.06 6.16 -6.91
C ASP A 33 -9.61 6.61 -7.00
N ARG A 34 -8.69 5.87 -6.37
CA ARG A 34 -7.27 6.19 -6.37
C ARG A 34 -6.49 5.04 -6.99
N THR A 35 -5.47 5.38 -7.76
CA THR A 35 -4.57 4.37 -8.34
C THR A 35 -3.69 3.79 -7.25
N VAL A 36 -3.61 2.47 -7.21
CA VAL A 36 -2.88 1.73 -6.17
C VAL A 36 -2.12 0.58 -6.81
N LEU A 37 -0.87 0.38 -6.37
CA LEU A 37 -0.15 -0.87 -6.64
C LEU A 37 -0.42 -1.76 -5.45
N LYS A 38 -1.25 -2.78 -5.62
CA LYS A 38 -1.69 -3.61 -4.52
C LYS A 38 -0.96 -4.94 -4.47
N ASP A 39 -0.78 -5.46 -3.26
CA ASP A 39 -0.20 -6.78 -3.03
C ASP A 39 -1.33 -7.81 -2.98
N THR A 40 -1.45 -8.61 -4.02
CA THR A 40 -2.51 -9.62 -4.11
C THR A 40 -2.21 -10.87 -3.28
N SER A 41 -1.02 -10.94 -2.66
CA SER A 41 -0.65 -12.08 -1.82
C SER A 41 -1.01 -11.89 -0.34
N ILE A 42 -1.64 -10.78 0.03
CA ILE A 42 -2.09 -10.57 1.42
C ILE A 42 -3.01 -11.72 1.81
N ASN A 43 -2.66 -12.40 2.91
CA ASN A 43 -3.45 -13.54 3.41
C ASN A 43 -4.54 -13.03 4.35
N PRO A 44 -5.82 -13.10 3.96
CA PRO A 44 -6.89 -12.58 4.80
C PRO A 44 -7.12 -13.37 6.09
N ASP A 45 -6.61 -14.59 6.17
CA ASP A 45 -6.83 -15.48 7.29
C ASP A 45 -5.68 -15.47 8.31
N LEU A 46 -4.60 -14.75 8.04
CA LEU A 46 -3.47 -14.66 8.96
C LEU A 46 -3.89 -13.92 10.23
N ILE A 47 -3.56 -14.49 11.38
CA ILE A 47 -4.05 -14.00 12.68
C ILE A 47 -2.96 -13.23 13.41
N ASP A 48 -3.31 -12.06 13.95
CA ASP A 48 -2.38 -11.22 14.70
C ASP A 48 -2.31 -11.65 16.18
N GLU A 49 -1.51 -10.96 16.97
CA GLU A 49 -1.29 -11.28 18.39
C GLU A 49 -2.57 -11.21 19.21
N LYS A 50 -3.56 -10.45 18.77
CA LYS A 50 -4.82 -10.29 19.49
C LYS A 50 -5.91 -11.22 18.97
N GLY A 51 -5.55 -12.16 18.09
CA GLY A 51 -6.50 -13.13 17.56
C GLY A 51 -7.39 -12.62 16.43
N ARG A 52 -7.05 -11.47 15.82
CA ARG A 52 -7.81 -10.92 14.69
C ARG A 52 -7.20 -11.42 13.39
N THR A 53 -8.06 -11.81 12.44
CA THR A 53 -7.59 -12.11 11.08
C THR A 53 -7.23 -10.81 10.37
N ASN A 54 -6.44 -10.93 9.30
CA ASN A 54 -6.15 -9.76 8.46
C ASN A 54 -7.43 -9.14 7.90
N LEU A 55 -8.41 -9.98 7.52
CA LEU A 55 -9.68 -9.45 7.05
C LEU A 55 -10.37 -8.62 8.15
N GLU A 56 -10.41 -9.14 9.38
CA GLU A 56 -10.98 -8.39 10.51
C GLU A 56 -10.23 -7.10 10.79
N ARG A 57 -8.90 -7.13 10.70
CA ARG A 57 -8.09 -5.91 10.86
C ARG A 57 -8.48 -4.87 9.83
N MET A 58 -8.52 -5.27 8.55
CA MET A 58 -8.84 -4.35 7.45
C MET A 58 -10.26 -3.81 7.56
N GLU A 59 -11.20 -4.61 8.01
CA GLU A 59 -12.58 -4.15 8.23
C GLU A 59 -12.64 -3.03 9.27
N LYS A 60 -11.70 -3.03 10.20
CA LYS A 60 -11.59 -1.98 11.23
C LYS A 60 -10.71 -0.82 10.80
N GLY A 61 -10.20 -0.85 9.58
CA GLY A 61 -9.32 0.19 9.06
C GLY A 61 -7.86 0.03 9.46
N LEU A 62 -7.49 -1.15 9.96
CA LEU A 62 -6.10 -1.44 10.30
C LEU A 62 -5.40 -2.13 9.13
N ALA A 63 -4.12 -1.85 8.96
CA ALA A 63 -3.33 -2.54 7.93
C ALA A 63 -3.23 -4.03 8.25
N PRO A 64 -3.26 -4.89 7.21
CA PRO A 64 -3.00 -6.31 7.42
C PRO A 64 -1.54 -6.51 7.84
N ILE A 65 -1.25 -7.67 8.42
CA ILE A 65 0.13 -8.03 8.77
C ILE A 65 0.69 -9.02 7.76
N ASP A 66 2.03 -9.01 7.63
CA ASP A 66 2.72 -10.01 6.82
C ASP A 66 3.04 -11.24 7.68
N GLU A 67 3.74 -12.21 7.09
CA GLU A 67 4.08 -13.46 7.77
C GLU A 67 5.04 -13.27 8.94
N ASN A 68 5.67 -12.10 9.06
CA ASN A 68 6.52 -11.76 10.19
C ASN A 68 5.77 -10.99 11.28
N GLY A 69 4.46 -10.82 11.11
CA GLY A 69 3.62 -10.12 12.08
C GLY A 69 3.73 -8.60 12.01
N LYS A 70 4.30 -8.07 10.93
CA LYS A 70 4.48 -6.62 10.75
C LYS A 70 3.38 -6.04 9.88
N PRO A 71 2.78 -4.91 10.26
CA PRO A 71 1.75 -4.28 9.44
C PRO A 71 2.30 -3.79 8.10
N TYR A 72 1.50 -3.94 7.05
CA TYR A 72 1.82 -3.35 5.75
C TYR A 72 1.86 -1.83 5.85
N ASN A 73 2.68 -1.23 5.02
CA ASN A 73 2.78 0.22 4.90
C ASN A 73 2.12 0.68 3.60
N LEU A 74 1.47 1.84 3.62
CA LEU A 74 1.02 2.50 2.41
C LEU A 74 2.04 3.58 2.07
N HIS A 75 2.66 3.44 0.90
CA HIS A 75 3.69 4.37 0.44
C HIS A 75 3.14 5.23 -0.68
N HIS A 76 3.28 6.55 -0.55
CA HIS A 76 2.90 7.49 -1.60
C HIS A 76 4.03 7.55 -2.64
N ILE A 77 3.77 6.99 -3.82
CA ILE A 77 4.76 6.98 -4.90
C ILE A 77 4.96 8.41 -5.39
N GLY A 78 6.19 8.93 -5.25
CA GLY A 78 6.48 10.32 -5.58
C GLY A 78 6.27 11.30 -4.43
N GLN A 79 5.84 10.82 -3.27
CA GLN A 79 5.71 11.60 -2.04
C GLN A 79 4.71 12.77 -2.09
N ASN A 80 3.78 12.74 -3.04
CA ASN A 80 2.71 13.73 -3.15
C ASN A 80 1.43 13.21 -2.51
N ALA A 81 0.61 14.11 -1.98
CA ALA A 81 -0.61 13.74 -1.25
C ALA A 81 -1.61 12.98 -2.13
N ASP A 82 -1.67 13.31 -3.43
CA ASP A 82 -2.62 12.71 -4.36
C ASP A 82 -2.00 11.65 -5.27
N SER A 83 -0.74 11.25 -5.00
CA SER A 83 -0.05 10.29 -5.85
C SER A 83 -0.57 8.87 -5.65
N PRO A 84 -0.27 7.95 -6.60
CA PRO A 84 -0.60 6.54 -6.40
C PRO A 84 0.01 5.97 -5.13
N LEU A 85 -0.68 4.99 -4.55
CA LEU A 85 -0.20 4.32 -3.35
C LEU A 85 0.39 2.96 -3.70
N ALA A 86 1.38 2.52 -2.93
CA ALA A 86 1.91 1.16 -3.02
C ALA A 86 1.72 0.46 -1.67
N GLU A 87 1.19 -0.76 -1.71
CA GLU A 87 1.06 -1.60 -0.52
C GLU A 87 2.37 -2.37 -0.35
N LEU A 88 3.16 -1.97 0.64
CA LEU A 88 4.48 -2.56 0.85
C LEU A 88 4.59 -3.22 2.21
N LYS A 89 5.23 -4.39 2.24
CA LYS A 89 5.59 -5.00 3.52
C LYS A 89 6.55 -4.07 4.26
N ASP A 90 6.40 -4.01 5.58
CA ASP A 90 7.21 -3.12 6.42
C ASP A 90 8.72 -3.32 6.18
N GLY A 91 9.17 -4.56 6.12
CA GLY A 91 10.59 -4.86 5.89
C GLY A 91 11.09 -4.38 4.52
N VAL A 92 10.25 -4.51 3.49
CA VAL A 92 10.59 -4.04 2.15
C VAL A 92 10.68 -2.52 2.13
N HIS A 93 9.73 -1.84 2.75
CA HIS A 93 9.69 -0.39 2.81
C HIS A 93 10.93 0.17 3.53
N LYS A 94 11.27 -0.40 4.68
CA LYS A 94 12.44 0.04 5.46
C LYS A 94 13.76 -0.27 4.76
N LYS A 95 13.89 -1.47 4.21
CA LYS A 95 15.12 -1.90 3.51
C LYS A 95 15.43 -0.99 2.33
N ASN A 96 14.41 -0.50 1.64
CA ASN A 96 14.55 0.28 0.42
C ASN A 96 14.24 1.77 0.64
N ASP A 97 14.35 2.25 1.87
CA ASP A 97 13.99 3.63 2.23
C ASP A 97 14.66 4.67 1.33
N ALA A 98 15.98 4.52 1.09
CA ALA A 98 16.72 5.48 0.26
C ALA A 98 16.26 5.48 -1.20
N ILE A 99 15.80 4.33 -1.69
CA ILE A 99 15.30 4.18 -3.05
C ILE A 99 13.89 4.77 -3.18
N LEU A 100 13.06 4.53 -2.16
CA LEU A 100 11.64 4.88 -2.19
C LEU A 100 11.37 6.33 -1.82
N HIS A 101 12.27 6.96 -1.07
CA HIS A 101 12.07 8.33 -0.60
C HIS A 101 13.18 9.26 -1.08
N ASP A 102 12.78 10.39 -1.64
CA ASP A 102 13.71 11.46 -1.99
C ASP A 102 13.88 12.35 -0.76
N LYS A 103 15.00 12.19 -0.08
CA LYS A 103 15.27 12.92 1.16
C LYS A 103 15.47 14.42 0.95
N SER A 104 15.69 14.85 -0.30
CA SER A 104 15.83 16.28 -0.62
C SER A 104 14.48 16.94 -0.86
N LYS A 105 13.40 16.16 -0.98
CA LYS A 105 12.06 16.64 -1.30
C LYS A 105 11.17 16.63 -0.05
N PRO A 106 10.53 17.76 0.28
CA PRO A 106 9.56 17.76 1.39
C PRO A 106 8.42 16.80 1.10
N THR A 107 7.95 16.10 2.13
CA THR A 107 6.78 15.23 1.97
C THR A 107 5.51 16.02 2.24
N GLU A 108 4.49 15.78 1.42
CA GLU A 108 3.16 16.36 1.61
C GLU A 108 2.30 15.52 2.55
N VAL A 109 2.75 14.32 2.89
CA VAL A 109 1.96 13.34 3.63
C VAL A 109 2.28 13.35 5.12
N HIS A 110 3.56 13.40 5.46
CA HIS A 110 4.05 13.34 6.83
C HIS A 110 4.76 14.63 7.14
N GLY A 111 4.32 15.37 8.11
CA GLY A 111 4.94 16.60 8.52
C GLY A 111 3.91 17.58 9.01
N GLU A 112 4.39 18.66 9.60
CA GLU A 112 3.55 19.68 10.23
C GLU A 112 2.60 20.37 9.26
N ASN A 113 3.01 20.48 8.00
CA ASN A 113 2.25 21.19 6.98
C ASN A 113 1.51 20.25 6.02
N SER A 114 1.34 19.00 6.41
CA SER A 114 0.63 18.03 5.58
C SER A 114 -0.84 18.46 5.40
N SER A 115 -1.31 18.45 4.15
CA SER A 115 -2.67 18.80 3.81
C SER A 115 -3.64 17.61 3.90
N VAL A 116 -3.12 16.41 4.20
CA VAL A 116 -3.93 15.19 4.22
C VAL A 116 -4.15 14.69 5.64
N ASN A 117 -5.32 14.10 5.86
CA ASN A 117 -5.57 13.33 7.07
C ASN A 117 -5.12 11.89 6.78
N TRP A 118 -3.86 11.61 7.10
CA TRP A 118 -3.23 10.34 6.79
C TRP A 118 -3.91 9.14 7.45
N ASP A 119 -4.32 9.31 8.71
CA ASP A 119 -4.97 8.21 9.42
C ASP A 119 -6.29 7.83 8.79
N LYS A 120 -7.07 8.83 8.35
CA LYS A 120 -8.34 8.58 7.67
C LYS A 120 -8.12 7.92 6.32
N GLU A 121 -7.16 8.42 5.54
CA GLU A 121 -6.84 7.90 4.22
C GLU A 121 -6.42 6.42 4.30
N ARG A 122 -5.53 6.12 5.22
CA ARG A 122 -5.05 4.77 5.44
C ARG A 122 -6.18 3.83 5.87
N SER A 123 -6.98 4.28 6.82
CA SER A 123 -8.11 3.50 7.32
C SER A 123 -9.11 3.17 6.22
N GLU A 124 -9.48 4.16 5.42
CA GLU A 124 -10.44 3.97 4.33
C GLU A 124 -9.88 3.06 3.24
N HIS A 125 -8.58 3.14 2.96
CA HIS A 125 -7.96 2.25 2.00
C HIS A 125 -8.13 0.79 2.41
N TRP A 126 -7.77 0.47 3.64
CA TRP A 126 -7.83 -0.92 4.09
C TRP A 126 -9.25 -1.44 4.22
N LYS A 127 -10.19 -0.58 4.61
CA LYS A 127 -11.62 -0.97 4.61
C LYS A 127 -12.10 -1.32 3.21
N ALA A 128 -11.71 -0.55 2.20
CA ALA A 128 -12.07 -0.84 0.81
C ALA A 128 -11.43 -2.15 0.34
N ARG A 129 -10.17 -2.41 0.73
CA ARG A 129 -9.52 -3.68 0.39
C ARG A 129 -10.23 -4.87 1.02
N ALA A 130 -10.74 -4.70 2.24
CA ALA A 130 -11.53 -5.75 2.90
C ALA A 130 -12.77 -6.09 2.08
N GLU A 131 -13.47 -5.07 1.57
CA GLU A 131 -14.65 -5.30 0.74
C GLU A 131 -14.32 -6.02 -0.56
N GLU A 132 -13.19 -5.68 -1.18
CA GLU A 132 -12.73 -6.38 -2.38
C GLU A 132 -12.47 -7.86 -2.12
N ILE A 133 -11.81 -8.15 -1.00
CA ILE A 133 -11.48 -9.53 -0.64
C ILE A 133 -12.75 -10.33 -0.36
N LYS A 134 -13.71 -9.75 0.36
CA LYS A 134 -15.00 -10.39 0.62
C LYS A 134 -15.75 -10.68 -0.68
N ALA A 135 -15.73 -9.74 -1.62
CA ALA A 135 -16.38 -9.92 -2.91
C ALA A 135 -15.75 -11.07 -3.70
N GLN A 136 -14.42 -11.20 -3.64
CA GLN A 136 -13.71 -12.30 -4.30
C GLN A 136 -14.02 -13.63 -3.64
N GLN A 137 -14.11 -13.68 -2.31
CA GLN A 137 -14.47 -14.89 -1.59
C GLN A 137 -15.87 -15.35 -1.96
N ASN A 138 -16.81 -14.41 -2.09
CA ASN A 138 -18.18 -14.74 -2.47
C ASN A 138 -18.28 -15.27 -3.90
N LYS A 139 -17.43 -14.77 -4.81
CA LYS A 139 -17.40 -15.24 -6.20
C LYS A 139 -16.84 -16.65 -6.33
N GLY A 140 -16.04 -17.07 -5.36
CA GLY A 140 -15.43 -18.39 -5.38
C GLY A 140 -16.35 -19.52 -4.94
N VAL A 141 -17.58 -19.20 -4.60
CA VAL A 141 -18.54 -20.19 -4.08
C VAL A 141 -19.38 -20.81 -5.20
#